data_3277e74b8fd15f0f9052983e3abd63dd
#
_entry.id   3277e74b8fd15f0f9052983e3abd63dd
#
_cell.length_a   1.000
_cell.length_b   1.000
_cell.length_c   1.000
_cell.angle_alpha   90.00
_cell.angle_beta   90.00
_cell.angle_gamma   90.00
#
_symmetry.space_group_name_H-M   'P 1'
#
loop_
_entity.id
_entity.type
_entity.pdbx_description
1 polymer ?
#
loop_
_entity_poly.entity_id
_entity_poly.type
_entity_poly.pdbx_seq_one_letter_code
_entity_poly.pdbx_strand_id
1 'polypeptide(L)'
;MRFLFSLLLLAGFSAAAAEPVQSFTDDLGRVVKVPQHPKRIVSLHDLDITIPLIELGVPPVASHGRTQADGRHVLRSGALLTGVDFDNSDIRFIGSADIDMEAIAAAKPDLIITEPSRNTPVEQLAKIAPTVSIDHLQGGAPEIYRKLAQLTGTQARLAILMRRYQEQIAALKKTIDTRKITVSVIQANNGKINVLHSYHSLGRVLRDAGFRFPPLIDSIPEGGRMDVSAERLPELDADFVFATWRGDTGGTPQDEMAAMNAVMPGWCDFLTACHNGRYVLISREEAISNSFASLSLMVAQVQSQIAGRPLPQQGK
;
A
#
# COMPACT_ATOMS: atom_id res chain seq x y z
N MET A 1 23.83 54.87 55.46
CA MET A 1 23.82 54.73 53.98
C MET A 1 23.35 53.32 53.62
N ARG A 2 22.08 53.18 53.22
CA ARG A 2 21.51 51.86 52.80
C ARG A 2 21.38 51.91 51.29
N PHE A 3 22.13 51.07 50.58
CA PHE A 3 22.00 50.89 49.12
C PHE A 3 20.93 49.80 48.89
N LEU A 4 19.81 50.20 48.28
CA LEU A 4 18.83 49.29 47.70
C LEU A 4 19.31 48.85 46.31
N PHE A 5 19.58 47.55 46.16
CA PHE A 5 19.81 46.93 44.86
C PHE A 5 18.46 46.48 44.29
N SER A 6 17.94 47.18 43.29
CA SER A 6 16.75 46.75 42.54
C SER A 6 17.19 45.71 41.49
N LEU A 7 16.78 44.47 41.68
CA LEU A 7 16.96 43.38 40.73
C LEU A 7 15.84 43.46 39.68
N LEU A 8 16.16 43.92 38.47
CA LEU A 8 15.25 43.87 37.32
C LEU A 8 15.22 42.44 36.76
N LEU A 9 14.10 41.73 36.98
CA LEU A 9 13.80 40.45 36.27
C LEU A 9 13.38 40.78 34.83
N LEU A 10 14.25 40.55 33.87
CA LEU A 10 13.88 40.48 32.45
C LEU A 10 13.16 39.14 32.20
N ALA A 11 11.85 39.17 32.14
CA ALA A 11 11.04 38.05 31.61
C ALA A 11 11.24 38.02 30.09
N GLY A 12 12.10 37.11 29.63
CA GLY A 12 12.26 36.82 28.22
C GLY A 12 11.00 36.14 27.67
N PHE A 13 10.17 36.87 26.93
CA PHE A 13 9.15 36.27 26.08
C PHE A 13 9.86 35.56 24.94
N SER A 14 9.98 34.23 25.02
CA SER A 14 10.30 33.40 23.85
C SER A 14 9.09 33.45 22.93
N ALA A 15 9.12 34.27 21.89
CA ALA A 15 8.18 34.17 20.79
C ALA A 15 8.41 32.79 20.13
N ALA A 16 7.45 31.89 20.27
CA ALA A 16 7.44 30.65 19.49
C ALA A 16 7.41 31.07 18.01
N ALA A 17 8.54 30.85 17.32
CA ALA A 17 8.59 31.07 15.88
C ALA A 17 7.50 30.18 15.23
N ALA A 18 6.64 30.78 14.41
CA ALA A 18 5.65 30.02 13.66
C ALA A 18 6.38 28.95 12.83
N GLU A 19 5.90 27.70 12.89
CA GLU A 19 6.52 26.63 12.11
C GLU A 19 6.49 26.99 10.61
N PRO A 20 7.61 26.80 9.89
CA PRO A 20 7.66 27.08 8.47
C PRO A 20 6.67 26.20 7.72
N VAL A 21 5.94 26.80 6.77
CA VAL A 21 4.94 26.12 5.95
C VAL A 21 5.43 25.96 4.51
N GLN A 22 4.95 24.92 3.84
CA GLN A 22 5.13 24.68 2.40
C GLN A 22 3.77 24.57 1.72
N SER A 23 3.72 24.82 0.40
CA SER A 23 2.54 24.54 -0.42
C SER A 23 2.66 23.15 -1.02
N PHE A 24 1.60 22.36 -0.93
CA PHE A 24 1.50 21.04 -1.52
C PHE A 24 0.25 20.94 -2.39
N THR A 25 0.41 20.49 -3.64
CA THR A 25 -0.72 20.19 -4.52
C THR A 25 -1.09 18.73 -4.32
N ASP A 26 -2.30 18.47 -3.85
CA ASP A 26 -2.81 17.12 -3.60
C ASP A 26 -3.46 16.49 -4.85
N ASP A 27 -3.88 15.23 -4.74
CA ASP A 27 -4.44 14.49 -5.87
C ASP A 27 -5.90 14.88 -6.21
N LEU A 28 -6.50 15.78 -5.44
CA LEU A 28 -7.73 16.47 -5.82
C LEU A 28 -7.46 17.80 -6.54
N GLY A 29 -6.20 18.11 -6.84
CA GLY A 29 -5.79 19.36 -7.51
C GLY A 29 -5.80 20.58 -6.60
N ARG A 30 -5.95 20.43 -5.28
CA ARG A 30 -5.99 21.53 -4.31
C ARG A 30 -4.58 21.90 -3.87
N VAL A 31 -4.30 23.18 -3.75
CA VAL A 31 -3.06 23.70 -3.15
C VAL A 31 -3.30 23.91 -1.65
N VAL A 32 -2.66 23.08 -0.82
CA VAL A 32 -2.80 23.11 0.63
C VAL A 32 -1.51 23.61 1.27
N LYS A 33 -1.62 24.54 2.22
CA LYS A 33 -0.50 24.96 3.06
C LYS A 33 -0.35 24.00 4.22
N VAL A 34 0.80 23.35 4.32
CA VAL A 34 1.12 22.32 5.32
C VAL A 34 2.42 22.67 6.05
N PRO A 35 2.65 22.22 7.30
CA PRO A 35 3.95 22.34 7.94
C PRO A 35 5.06 21.71 7.10
N GLN A 36 6.27 22.28 7.11
CA GLN A 36 7.41 21.66 6.43
C GLN A 36 7.86 20.36 7.09
N HIS A 37 7.68 20.24 8.39
CA HIS A 37 8.02 19.07 9.20
C HIS A 37 6.88 18.73 10.16
N PRO A 38 5.77 18.16 9.66
CA PRO A 38 4.64 17.81 10.50
C PRO A 38 5.06 16.84 11.61
N LYS A 39 4.58 17.09 12.84
CA LYS A 39 4.91 16.29 14.03
C LYS A 39 3.76 15.38 14.47
N ARG A 40 2.55 15.74 14.09
CA ARG A 40 1.33 15.08 14.55
C ARG A 40 0.43 14.74 13.37
N ILE A 41 0.90 13.75 12.60
CA ILE A 41 0.19 13.30 11.41
C ILE A 41 -0.96 12.37 11.82
N VAL A 42 -2.14 12.59 11.27
CA VAL A 42 -3.25 11.64 11.29
C VAL A 42 -3.41 11.04 9.91
N SER A 43 -3.48 9.70 9.83
CA SER A 43 -3.60 8.94 8.59
C SER A 43 -4.96 8.27 8.48
N LEU A 44 -5.66 8.47 7.36
CA LEU A 44 -6.96 7.85 7.10
C LEU A 44 -6.87 6.61 6.20
N HIS A 45 -5.68 6.06 5.97
CA HIS A 45 -5.51 4.80 5.24
C HIS A 45 -4.35 3.98 5.81
N ASP A 46 -4.68 2.86 6.45
CA ASP A 46 -3.71 2.01 7.16
C ASP A 46 -2.64 1.39 6.24
N LEU A 47 -3.03 0.81 5.10
CA LEU A 47 -2.10 0.11 4.19
C LEU A 47 -1.18 1.06 3.42
N ASP A 48 -1.76 2.10 2.79
CA ASP A 48 -1.07 2.85 1.74
C ASP A 48 -0.65 4.27 2.18
N ILE A 49 -0.93 4.64 3.45
CA ILE A 49 -0.45 5.88 4.06
C ILE A 49 0.28 5.58 5.37
N THR A 50 -0.34 4.84 6.31
CA THR A 50 0.26 4.58 7.63
C THR A 50 1.53 3.73 7.53
N ILE A 51 1.48 2.59 6.82
CA ILE A 51 2.67 1.73 6.64
C ILE A 51 3.81 2.52 5.97
N PRO A 52 3.60 3.24 4.86
CA PRO A 52 4.62 4.12 4.28
C PRO A 52 5.19 5.15 5.25
N LEU A 53 4.38 5.80 6.08
CA LEU A 53 4.87 6.76 7.08
C LEU A 53 5.77 6.08 8.14
N ILE A 54 5.41 4.87 8.57
CA ILE A 54 6.26 4.08 9.48
C ILE A 54 7.61 3.75 8.82
N GLU A 55 7.62 3.30 7.56
CA GLU A 55 8.86 2.98 6.84
C GLU A 55 9.73 4.22 6.56
N LEU A 56 9.09 5.39 6.39
CA LEU A 56 9.79 6.67 6.26
C LEU A 56 10.35 7.20 7.59
N GLY A 57 10.00 6.56 8.72
CA GLY A 57 10.47 6.94 10.06
C GLY A 57 9.67 8.07 10.71
N VAL A 58 8.47 8.32 10.25
CA VAL A 58 7.55 9.35 10.76
C VAL A 58 6.16 8.75 11.03
N PRO A 59 6.04 7.78 11.97
CA PRO A 59 4.78 7.13 12.26
C PRO A 59 3.70 8.17 12.63
N PRO A 60 2.44 7.98 12.19
CA PRO A 60 1.37 8.89 12.54
C PRO A 60 1.00 8.77 14.03
N VAL A 61 0.44 9.82 14.61
CA VAL A 61 -0.07 9.80 16.00
C VAL A 61 -1.42 9.10 16.12
N ALA A 62 -2.16 8.98 14.99
CA ALA A 62 -3.40 8.24 14.92
C ALA A 62 -3.65 7.74 13.48
N SER A 63 -4.31 6.61 13.36
CA SER A 63 -4.54 5.94 12.08
C SER A 63 -5.93 5.29 12.01
N HIS A 64 -6.47 5.29 10.81
CA HIS A 64 -7.48 4.33 10.41
C HIS A 64 -6.94 2.90 10.54
N GLY A 65 -7.83 1.95 10.81
CA GLY A 65 -7.48 0.54 10.91
C GLY A 65 -8.67 -0.37 10.70
N ARG A 66 -8.60 -1.57 11.23
CA ARG A 66 -9.67 -2.57 11.21
C ARG A 66 -10.01 -3.02 12.62
N THR A 67 -11.28 -3.35 12.83
CA THR A 67 -11.73 -4.07 14.02
C THR A 67 -11.93 -5.52 13.63
N GLN A 68 -11.23 -6.43 14.30
CA GLN A 68 -11.35 -7.86 14.12
C GLN A 68 -12.60 -8.40 14.82
N ALA A 69 -12.97 -9.66 14.54
CA ALA A 69 -14.13 -10.30 15.15
C ALA A 69 -14.05 -10.42 16.68
N ASP A 70 -12.86 -10.46 17.23
CA ASP A 70 -12.59 -10.48 18.68
C ASP A 70 -12.57 -9.09 19.33
N GLY A 71 -12.85 -8.03 18.55
CA GLY A 71 -12.90 -6.64 19.00
C GLY A 71 -11.53 -5.93 19.00
N ARG A 72 -10.43 -6.61 18.70
CA ARG A 72 -9.11 -5.96 18.59
C ARG A 72 -9.05 -5.02 17.39
N HIS A 73 -8.37 -3.90 17.56
CA HIS A 73 -8.04 -3.00 16.47
C HIS A 73 -6.66 -3.33 15.91
N VAL A 74 -6.56 -3.39 14.59
CA VAL A 74 -5.30 -3.73 13.90
C VAL A 74 -5.05 -2.80 12.71
N LEU A 75 -3.79 -2.55 12.42
CA LEU A 75 -3.33 -2.03 11.13
C LEU A 75 -3.26 -3.20 10.16
N ARG A 76 -4.01 -3.15 9.04
CA ARG A 76 -3.95 -4.23 8.03
C ARG A 76 -2.51 -4.44 7.60
N SER A 77 -2.02 -5.66 7.72
CA SER A 77 -0.63 -6.03 7.41
C SER A 77 0.45 -5.26 8.18
N GLY A 78 0.09 -4.40 9.15
CA GLY A 78 1.04 -3.54 9.87
C GLY A 78 2.08 -4.35 10.62
N ALA A 79 1.63 -5.25 11.49
CA ALA A 79 2.52 -6.14 12.23
C ALA A 79 3.40 -7.01 11.32
N LEU A 80 2.83 -7.55 10.22
CA LEU A 80 3.55 -8.39 9.26
C LEU A 80 4.64 -7.61 8.51
N LEU A 81 4.32 -6.40 8.03
CA LEU A 81 5.20 -5.64 7.15
C LEU A 81 6.22 -4.78 7.91
N THR A 82 5.86 -4.29 9.09
CA THR A 82 6.67 -3.31 9.83
C THR A 82 6.98 -3.72 11.27
N GLY A 83 6.33 -4.74 11.80
CA GLY A 83 6.35 -5.09 13.22
C GLY A 83 5.52 -4.16 14.09
N VAL A 84 4.79 -3.20 13.52
CA VAL A 84 4.02 -2.17 14.25
C VAL A 84 2.53 -2.40 14.11
N ASP A 85 1.81 -2.33 15.25
CA ASP A 85 0.35 -2.34 15.30
C ASP A 85 -0.13 -1.41 16.43
N PHE A 86 -1.43 -1.29 16.65
CA PHE A 86 -2.00 -0.44 17.70
C PHE A 86 -1.65 -0.91 19.11
N ASP A 87 -1.46 -2.22 19.33
CA ASP A 87 -1.16 -2.80 20.64
C ASP A 87 0.29 -2.65 21.08
N ASN A 88 1.21 -2.34 20.15
CA ASN A 88 2.64 -2.22 20.44
C ASN A 88 3.24 -0.86 20.03
N SER A 89 2.40 0.15 19.81
CA SER A 89 2.82 1.49 19.41
C SER A 89 1.96 2.59 20.04
N ASP A 90 2.38 3.84 19.91
CA ASP A 90 1.62 5.03 20.35
C ASP A 90 0.58 5.49 19.32
N ILE A 91 0.38 4.76 18.22
CA ILE A 91 -0.59 5.09 17.19
C ILE A 91 -1.99 4.81 17.71
N ARG A 92 -2.86 5.82 17.72
CA ARG A 92 -4.24 5.69 18.19
C ARG A 92 -5.15 5.23 17.05
N PHE A 93 -6.07 4.33 17.35
CA PHE A 93 -7.14 3.95 16.42
C PHE A 93 -8.21 5.05 16.33
N ILE A 94 -8.63 5.41 15.11
CA ILE A 94 -9.63 6.47 14.83
C ILE A 94 -10.80 5.98 13.97
N GLY A 95 -11.06 4.70 13.95
CA GLY A 95 -12.18 4.10 13.21
C GLY A 95 -11.76 3.21 12.05
N SER A 96 -12.75 2.51 11.51
CA SER A 96 -12.62 1.62 10.34
C SER A 96 -13.36 2.21 9.13
N ALA A 97 -14.56 1.71 8.81
CA ALA A 97 -15.38 2.26 7.73
C ALA A 97 -15.83 3.69 8.07
N ASP A 98 -16.31 3.88 9.30
CA ASP A 98 -16.67 5.19 9.82
C ASP A 98 -15.49 5.74 10.62
N ILE A 99 -15.18 7.01 10.36
CA ILE A 99 -14.07 7.72 10.99
C ILE A 99 -14.61 8.54 12.18
N ASP A 100 -13.96 8.36 13.32
CA ASP A 100 -14.25 9.13 14.54
C ASP A 100 -13.59 10.51 14.46
N MET A 101 -14.40 11.52 14.13
CA MET A 101 -13.97 12.93 14.03
C MET A 101 -13.51 13.52 15.38
N GLU A 102 -14.09 13.05 16.49
CA GLU A 102 -13.69 13.49 17.83
C GLU A 102 -12.31 12.91 18.20
N ALA A 103 -12.06 11.65 17.87
CA ALA A 103 -10.76 11.03 18.06
C ALA A 103 -9.67 11.71 17.21
N ILE A 104 -9.98 12.11 15.96
CA ILE A 104 -9.07 12.91 15.14
C ILE A 104 -8.76 14.24 15.82
N ALA A 105 -9.77 14.99 16.26
CA ALA A 105 -9.58 16.27 16.92
C ALA A 105 -8.79 16.13 18.24
N ALA A 106 -9.08 15.07 19.02
CA ALA A 106 -8.36 14.76 20.26
C ALA A 106 -6.89 14.39 20.03
N ALA A 107 -6.54 13.90 18.84
CA ALA A 107 -5.16 13.65 18.44
C ALA A 107 -4.38 14.96 18.18
N LYS A 108 -5.05 16.12 18.08
CA LYS A 108 -4.45 17.44 17.82
C LYS A 108 -3.46 17.40 16.65
N PRO A 109 -3.90 17.00 15.46
CA PRO A 109 -3.02 16.90 14.30
C PRO A 109 -2.53 18.28 13.83
N ASP A 110 -1.33 18.30 13.24
CA ASP A 110 -0.83 19.41 12.45
C ASP A 110 -0.91 19.12 10.94
N LEU A 111 -1.17 17.83 10.57
CA LEU A 111 -1.44 17.38 9.23
C LEU A 111 -2.38 16.17 9.25
N ILE A 112 -3.39 16.17 8.38
CA ILE A 112 -4.25 15.02 8.10
C ILE A 112 -3.98 14.56 6.68
N ILE A 113 -3.76 13.25 6.48
CA ILE A 113 -3.58 12.65 5.17
C ILE A 113 -4.73 11.66 4.93
N THR A 114 -5.52 11.92 3.91
CA THR A 114 -6.66 11.09 3.49
C THR A 114 -6.46 10.57 2.06
N GLU A 115 -7.46 9.92 1.51
CA GLU A 115 -7.48 9.43 0.14
C GLU A 115 -8.84 9.74 -0.53
N PRO A 116 -8.91 9.82 -1.89
CA PRO A 116 -10.09 10.34 -2.59
C PRO A 116 -11.38 9.54 -2.38
N SER A 117 -11.27 8.23 -2.11
CA SER A 117 -12.44 7.35 -1.96
C SER A 117 -13.02 7.34 -0.53
N ARG A 118 -12.47 8.12 0.41
CA ARG A 118 -13.02 8.23 1.76
C ARG A 118 -14.37 8.92 1.77
N ASN A 119 -15.32 8.36 2.53
CA ASN A 119 -16.64 8.95 2.70
C ASN A 119 -16.60 10.27 3.48
N THR A 120 -15.60 10.49 4.34
CA THR A 120 -15.47 11.72 5.10
C THR A 120 -14.98 12.85 4.20
N PRO A 121 -15.79 13.91 3.99
CA PRO A 121 -15.42 15.03 3.15
C PRO A 121 -14.16 15.73 3.66
N VAL A 122 -13.27 16.07 2.73
CA VAL A 122 -12.00 16.74 3.06
C VAL A 122 -12.23 18.09 3.75
N GLU A 123 -13.31 18.79 3.39
CA GLU A 123 -13.69 20.08 3.98
C GLU A 123 -14.05 19.97 5.48
N GLN A 124 -14.55 18.81 5.91
CA GLN A 124 -14.80 18.56 7.34
C GLN A 124 -13.48 18.32 8.08
N LEU A 125 -12.59 17.52 7.52
CA LEU A 125 -11.26 17.26 8.06
C LEU A 125 -10.43 18.54 8.15
N ALA A 126 -10.51 19.39 7.12
CA ALA A 126 -9.79 20.66 7.04
C ALA A 126 -10.21 21.69 8.14
N LYS A 127 -11.34 21.50 8.81
CA LYS A 127 -11.72 22.30 9.99
C LYS A 127 -10.87 21.94 11.22
N ILE A 128 -10.26 20.77 11.25
CA ILE A 128 -9.43 20.29 12.36
C ILE A 128 -7.96 20.66 12.12
N ALA A 129 -7.42 20.34 10.92
CA ALA A 129 -6.04 20.62 10.54
C ALA A 129 -5.89 20.66 9.01
N PRO A 130 -4.77 21.20 8.48
CA PRO A 130 -4.43 21.07 7.07
C PRO A 130 -4.59 19.64 6.61
N THR A 131 -5.38 19.42 5.54
CA THR A 131 -5.74 18.09 5.05
C THR A 131 -5.36 17.94 3.58
N VAL A 132 -4.57 16.93 3.26
CA VAL A 132 -4.19 16.54 1.90
C VAL A 132 -4.77 15.18 1.53
N SER A 133 -5.13 15.02 0.27
CA SER A 133 -5.62 13.76 -0.30
C SER A 133 -4.56 13.14 -1.20
N ILE A 134 -4.22 11.87 -0.97
CA ILE A 134 -3.26 11.10 -1.77
C ILE A 134 -3.99 9.90 -2.39
N ASP A 135 -4.02 9.83 -3.72
CA ASP A 135 -4.59 8.70 -4.45
C ASP A 135 -3.58 7.53 -4.47
N HIS A 136 -3.89 6.49 -3.71
CA HIS A 136 -3.06 5.29 -3.60
C HIS A 136 -3.17 4.34 -4.81
N LEU A 137 -4.11 4.57 -5.73
CA LEU A 137 -4.27 3.79 -6.94
C LEU A 137 -3.37 4.27 -8.09
N GLN A 138 -2.81 5.49 -7.97
CA GLN A 138 -1.97 6.10 -9.01
C GLN A 138 -0.48 5.90 -8.72
N GLY A 139 0.25 5.33 -9.67
CA GLY A 139 1.71 5.18 -9.63
C GLY A 139 2.28 4.19 -8.58
N GLY A 140 1.42 3.59 -7.73
CA GLY A 140 1.83 2.61 -6.71
C GLY A 140 2.78 3.16 -5.65
N ALA A 141 3.53 2.26 -4.97
CA ALA A 141 4.41 2.62 -3.85
C ALA A 141 5.40 3.77 -4.16
N PRO A 142 6.15 3.79 -5.27
CA PRO A 142 7.12 4.85 -5.51
C PRO A 142 6.50 6.25 -5.51
N GLU A 143 5.31 6.41 -6.08
CA GLU A 143 4.63 7.71 -6.15
C GLU A 143 4.04 8.13 -4.80
N ILE A 144 3.39 7.21 -4.08
CA ILE A 144 2.89 7.44 -2.74
C ILE A 144 4.01 7.92 -1.82
N TYR A 145 5.14 7.19 -1.80
CA TYR A 145 6.28 7.54 -0.96
C TYR A 145 6.93 8.85 -1.34
N ARG A 146 6.98 9.19 -2.64
CA ARG A 146 7.50 10.49 -3.10
C ARG A 146 6.68 11.64 -2.51
N LYS A 147 5.34 11.54 -2.57
CA LYS A 147 4.42 12.54 -1.99
C LYS A 147 4.55 12.62 -0.47
N LEU A 148 4.55 11.46 0.21
CA LEU A 148 4.71 11.41 1.67
C LEU A 148 6.07 11.94 2.11
N ALA A 149 7.16 11.59 1.43
CA ALA A 149 8.48 12.10 1.73
C ALA A 149 8.59 13.61 1.52
N GLN A 150 7.94 14.16 0.49
CA GLN A 150 7.84 15.60 0.29
C GLN A 150 7.11 16.28 1.43
N LEU A 151 5.96 15.71 1.87
CA LEU A 151 5.16 16.25 2.97
C LEU A 151 5.91 16.22 4.32
N THR A 152 6.77 15.24 4.53
CA THR A 152 7.40 14.96 5.84
C THR A 152 8.90 15.28 5.90
N GLY A 153 9.50 15.70 4.79
CA GLY A 153 10.94 16.00 4.74
C GLY A 153 11.84 14.75 4.79
N THR A 154 11.34 13.57 4.38
CA THR A 154 12.05 12.27 4.52
C THR A 154 12.64 11.73 3.23
N GLN A 155 13.00 12.59 2.28
CA GLN A 155 13.52 12.20 0.95
C GLN A 155 14.80 11.35 1.06
N ALA A 156 15.67 11.61 2.03
CA ALA A 156 16.88 10.81 2.25
C ALA A 156 16.55 9.34 2.62
N ARG A 157 15.53 9.14 3.46
CA ARG A 157 15.05 7.80 3.81
C ARG A 157 14.43 7.10 2.60
N LEU A 158 13.61 7.81 1.84
CA LEU A 158 13.03 7.30 0.60
C LEU A 158 14.12 6.83 -0.38
N ALA A 159 15.20 7.60 -0.56
CA ALA A 159 16.29 7.21 -1.46
C ALA A 159 16.93 5.86 -1.08
N ILE A 160 17.03 5.56 0.22
CA ILE A 160 17.54 4.25 0.71
C ILE A 160 16.55 3.12 0.35
N LEU A 161 15.26 3.32 0.59
CA LEU A 161 14.22 2.32 0.29
C LEU A 161 14.16 2.03 -1.21
N MET A 162 14.16 3.08 -2.04
CA MET A 162 14.18 2.98 -3.51
C MET A 162 15.40 2.21 -4.02
N ARG A 163 16.60 2.54 -3.53
CA ARG A 163 17.82 1.83 -3.92
C ARG A 163 17.73 0.34 -3.58
N ARG A 164 17.30 -0.01 -2.36
CA ARG A 164 17.13 -1.42 -1.96
C ARG A 164 16.22 -2.15 -2.92
N TYR A 165 15.07 -1.57 -3.25
CA TYR A 165 14.12 -2.18 -4.17
C TYR A 165 14.70 -2.35 -5.58
N GLN A 166 15.38 -1.33 -6.11
CA GLN A 166 16.03 -1.39 -7.42
C GLN A 166 17.08 -2.50 -7.50
N GLU A 167 17.89 -2.68 -6.47
CA GLU A 167 18.86 -3.78 -6.39
C GLU A 167 18.18 -5.15 -6.34
N GLN A 168 17.06 -5.27 -5.62
CA GLN A 168 16.28 -6.51 -5.59
C GLN A 168 15.70 -6.87 -6.97
N ILE A 169 15.12 -5.90 -7.68
CA ILE A 169 14.63 -6.10 -9.06
C ILE A 169 15.79 -6.47 -10.01
N ALA A 170 16.93 -5.82 -9.88
CA ALA A 170 18.10 -6.14 -10.69
C ALA A 170 18.61 -7.58 -10.44
N ALA A 171 18.61 -8.02 -9.18
CA ALA A 171 18.96 -9.39 -8.81
C ALA A 171 17.97 -10.42 -9.37
N LEU A 172 16.67 -10.13 -9.31
CA LEU A 172 15.62 -10.96 -9.90
C LEU A 172 15.84 -11.15 -11.41
N LYS A 173 16.10 -10.05 -12.14
CA LYS A 173 16.36 -10.06 -13.60
C LYS A 173 17.65 -10.83 -13.99
N LYS A 174 18.63 -10.91 -13.10
CA LYS A 174 19.84 -11.73 -13.31
C LYS A 174 19.56 -13.23 -13.16
N THR A 175 18.59 -13.57 -12.30
CA THR A 175 18.25 -14.98 -12.00
C THR A 175 17.25 -15.56 -13.02
N ILE A 176 16.36 -14.71 -13.54
CA ILE A 176 15.23 -15.12 -14.38
C ILE A 176 15.19 -14.24 -15.64
N ASP A 177 15.11 -14.83 -16.83
CA ASP A 177 14.84 -14.08 -18.07
C ASP A 177 13.34 -13.73 -18.14
N THR A 178 12.95 -12.72 -17.37
CA THR A 178 11.56 -12.31 -17.17
C THR A 178 10.84 -11.94 -18.46
N ARG A 179 11.57 -11.43 -19.45
CA ARG A 179 11.01 -11.01 -20.76
C ARG A 179 10.47 -12.15 -21.61
N LYS A 180 10.84 -13.40 -21.29
CA LYS A 180 10.35 -14.59 -21.95
C LYS A 180 9.15 -15.24 -21.27
N ILE A 181 8.77 -14.74 -20.09
CA ILE A 181 7.74 -15.33 -19.24
C ILE A 181 6.52 -14.43 -19.23
N THR A 182 5.37 -15.02 -19.48
CA THR A 182 4.07 -14.36 -19.29
C THR A 182 3.53 -14.65 -17.91
N VAL A 183 2.92 -13.63 -17.29
CA VAL A 183 2.32 -13.72 -15.96
C VAL A 183 0.95 -13.06 -15.94
N SER A 184 0.04 -13.59 -15.13
CA SER A 184 -1.21 -12.91 -14.80
C SER A 184 -1.45 -12.93 -13.31
N VAL A 185 -2.27 -11.98 -12.81
CA VAL A 185 -2.77 -11.97 -11.44
C VAL A 185 -4.28 -11.92 -11.51
N ILE A 186 -4.94 -12.95 -11.01
CA ILE A 186 -6.40 -13.09 -11.07
C ILE A 186 -6.98 -13.28 -9.67
N GLN A 187 -8.22 -12.86 -9.46
CA GLN A 187 -8.94 -13.02 -8.19
C GLN A 187 -10.38 -13.43 -8.46
N ALA A 188 -10.86 -14.46 -7.77
CA ALA A 188 -12.29 -14.73 -7.72
C ALA A 188 -12.99 -13.62 -6.92
N ASN A 189 -14.04 -13.01 -7.48
CA ASN A 189 -14.80 -11.97 -6.79
C ASN A 189 -16.26 -11.94 -7.29
N ASN A 190 -17.22 -12.20 -6.39
CA ASN A 190 -18.66 -12.10 -6.66
C ASN A 190 -19.09 -12.80 -7.96
N GLY A 191 -18.64 -14.05 -8.17
CA GLY A 191 -19.00 -14.84 -9.34
C GLY A 191 -18.34 -14.42 -10.65
N LYS A 192 -17.33 -13.55 -10.58
CA LYS A 192 -16.49 -13.10 -11.71
C LYS A 192 -15.02 -13.24 -11.37
N ILE A 193 -14.18 -13.03 -12.37
CA ILE A 193 -12.73 -12.96 -12.22
C ILE A 193 -12.33 -11.50 -12.26
N ASN A 194 -11.81 -10.97 -11.17
CA ASN A 194 -11.30 -9.62 -11.10
C ASN A 194 -9.82 -9.58 -11.48
N VAL A 195 -9.45 -8.67 -12.34
CA VAL A 195 -8.08 -8.41 -12.78
C VAL A 195 -7.76 -6.92 -12.72
N LEU A 196 -6.56 -6.57 -12.33
CA LEU A 196 -6.06 -5.20 -12.29
C LEU A 196 -4.94 -5.02 -13.31
N HIS A 197 -4.78 -3.80 -13.83
CA HIS A 197 -3.59 -3.46 -14.63
C HIS A 197 -2.30 -3.82 -13.87
N SER A 198 -2.25 -3.49 -12.59
CA SER A 198 -1.16 -3.85 -11.68
C SER A 198 -1.74 -4.19 -10.31
N TYR A 199 -1.62 -5.44 -9.90
CA TYR A 199 -2.16 -5.90 -8.62
C TYR A 199 -1.23 -5.48 -7.47
N HIS A 200 -1.41 -4.25 -6.98
CA HIS A 200 -0.67 -3.70 -5.84
C HIS A 200 0.86 -3.99 -5.91
N SER A 201 1.50 -4.38 -4.81
CA SER A 201 2.93 -4.69 -4.80
C SER A 201 3.30 -5.91 -5.65
N LEU A 202 2.47 -6.94 -5.70
CA LEU A 202 2.74 -8.11 -6.56
C LEU A 202 2.77 -7.72 -8.04
N GLY A 203 1.72 -7.07 -8.53
CA GLY A 203 1.67 -6.62 -9.92
C GLY A 203 2.76 -5.62 -10.26
N ARG A 204 3.09 -4.73 -9.31
CA ARG A 204 4.20 -3.77 -9.46
C ARG A 204 5.53 -4.48 -9.65
N VAL A 205 5.87 -5.45 -8.82
CA VAL A 205 7.11 -6.24 -8.95
C VAL A 205 7.17 -6.97 -10.28
N LEU A 206 6.06 -7.58 -10.72
CA LEU A 206 6.00 -8.28 -11.99
C LEU A 206 6.26 -7.33 -13.17
N ARG A 207 5.67 -6.13 -13.17
CA ARG A 207 5.90 -5.13 -14.21
C ARG A 207 7.31 -4.54 -14.17
N ASP A 208 7.83 -4.15 -13.02
CA ASP A 208 9.18 -3.59 -12.87
C ASP A 208 10.27 -4.61 -13.21
N ALA A 209 10.01 -5.88 -12.96
CA ALA A 209 10.87 -6.97 -13.38
C ALA A 209 10.81 -7.24 -14.89
N GLY A 210 9.83 -6.70 -15.61
CA GLY A 210 9.70 -6.80 -17.06
C GLY A 210 9.10 -8.12 -17.55
N PHE A 211 8.24 -8.75 -16.74
CA PHE A 211 7.41 -9.86 -17.21
C PHE A 211 6.38 -9.36 -18.24
N ARG A 212 5.93 -10.26 -19.11
CA ARG A 212 4.86 -10.01 -20.06
C ARG A 212 3.50 -10.33 -19.43
N PHE A 213 2.47 -9.64 -19.86
CA PHE A 213 1.09 -9.89 -19.42
C PHE A 213 0.23 -10.30 -20.63
N PRO A 214 -0.87 -11.04 -20.41
CA PRO A 214 -1.89 -11.24 -21.43
C PRO A 214 -2.41 -9.90 -21.98
N PRO A 215 -2.73 -9.80 -23.30
CA PRO A 215 -3.22 -8.57 -23.91
C PRO A 215 -4.45 -7.97 -23.22
N LEU A 216 -5.32 -8.81 -22.67
CA LEU A 216 -6.49 -8.37 -21.91
C LEU A 216 -6.08 -7.54 -20.69
N ILE A 217 -5.06 -7.97 -19.92
CA ILE A 217 -4.56 -7.23 -18.76
C ILE A 217 -3.87 -5.93 -19.19
N ASP A 218 -3.08 -5.97 -20.27
CA ASP A 218 -2.39 -4.78 -20.80
C ASP A 218 -3.37 -3.74 -21.39
N SER A 219 -4.60 -4.14 -21.76
CA SER A 219 -5.65 -3.23 -22.21
C SER A 219 -6.30 -2.41 -21.08
N ILE A 220 -6.10 -2.82 -19.82
CA ILE A 220 -6.64 -2.10 -18.65
C ILE A 220 -5.79 -0.85 -18.42
N PRO A 221 -6.37 0.36 -18.30
CA PRO A 221 -5.62 1.57 -17.97
C PRO A 221 -4.86 1.43 -16.64
N GLU A 222 -3.73 2.15 -16.51
CA GLU A 222 -3.00 2.20 -15.23
C GLU A 222 -3.92 2.65 -14.09
N GLY A 223 -3.83 1.98 -12.94
CA GLY A 223 -4.73 2.16 -11.79
C GLY A 223 -6.12 1.54 -11.97
N GLY A 224 -6.44 1.03 -13.18
CA GLY A 224 -7.72 0.44 -13.50
C GLY A 224 -7.85 -1.03 -13.14
N ARG A 225 -9.11 -1.50 -13.15
CA ARG A 225 -9.50 -2.89 -12.96
C ARG A 225 -10.63 -3.28 -13.91
N MET A 226 -10.78 -4.59 -14.12
CA MET A 226 -11.82 -5.17 -14.97
C MET A 226 -12.39 -6.43 -14.30
N ASP A 227 -13.70 -6.60 -14.37
CA ASP A 227 -14.38 -7.85 -14.05
C ASP A 227 -14.53 -8.65 -15.35
N VAL A 228 -13.98 -9.84 -15.38
CA VAL A 228 -13.96 -10.76 -16.53
C VAL A 228 -14.94 -11.89 -16.27
N SER A 229 -15.77 -12.21 -17.24
CA SER A 229 -16.69 -13.38 -17.16
C SER A 229 -15.91 -14.69 -17.25
N ALA A 230 -16.51 -15.77 -16.74
CA ALA A 230 -15.87 -17.08 -16.70
C ALA A 230 -15.41 -17.59 -18.08
N GLU A 231 -16.22 -17.32 -19.13
CA GLU A 231 -15.93 -17.77 -20.50
C GLU A 231 -14.66 -17.15 -21.09
N ARG A 232 -14.22 -16.01 -20.54
CA ARG A 232 -13.00 -15.32 -20.96
C ARG A 232 -11.77 -15.71 -20.15
N LEU A 233 -11.90 -16.64 -19.21
CA LEU A 233 -10.77 -17.13 -18.40
C LEU A 233 -9.54 -17.54 -19.26
N PRO A 234 -9.69 -18.23 -20.43
CA PRO A 234 -8.54 -18.56 -21.28
C PRO A 234 -7.73 -17.35 -21.77
N GLU A 235 -8.33 -16.16 -21.86
CA GLU A 235 -7.62 -14.92 -22.23
C GLU A 235 -6.66 -14.43 -21.13
N LEU A 236 -6.76 -14.98 -19.92
CA LEU A 236 -5.92 -14.68 -18.76
C LEU A 236 -4.83 -15.73 -18.53
N ASP A 237 -4.78 -16.79 -19.36
CA ASP A 237 -3.75 -17.83 -19.23
C ASP A 237 -2.36 -17.25 -19.50
N ALA A 238 -1.39 -17.77 -18.77
CA ALA A 238 -0.01 -17.29 -18.79
C ALA A 238 0.94 -18.43 -18.39
N ASP A 239 2.26 -18.22 -18.50
CA ASP A 239 3.22 -19.20 -18.01
C ASP A 239 3.10 -19.40 -16.50
N PHE A 240 2.81 -18.34 -15.76
CA PHE A 240 2.47 -18.37 -14.33
C PHE A 240 1.22 -17.53 -14.07
N VAL A 241 0.28 -18.08 -13.32
CA VAL A 241 -0.90 -17.37 -12.86
C VAL A 241 -0.81 -17.25 -11.35
N PHE A 242 -0.86 -16.02 -10.87
CA PHE A 242 -0.87 -15.70 -9.44
C PHE A 242 -2.29 -15.38 -8.97
N ALA A 243 -2.61 -15.81 -7.75
CA ALA A 243 -3.80 -15.38 -7.04
C ALA A 243 -3.46 -15.13 -5.57
N THR A 244 -4.32 -14.41 -4.85
CA THR A 244 -4.08 -14.16 -3.43
C THR A 244 -5.24 -14.68 -2.59
N TRP A 245 -4.92 -15.26 -1.45
CA TRP A 245 -5.89 -15.72 -0.46
C TRP A 245 -5.93 -14.80 0.76
N ARG A 246 -7.08 -14.73 1.43
CA ARG A 246 -7.34 -13.74 2.49
C ARG A 246 -7.16 -14.31 3.90
N GLY A 247 -5.92 -14.34 4.40
CA GLY A 247 -5.60 -14.69 5.78
C GLY A 247 -6.16 -13.68 6.81
N ASP A 248 -6.26 -12.41 6.43
CA ASP A 248 -6.79 -11.32 7.27
C ASP A 248 -8.26 -11.53 7.72
N THR A 249 -8.99 -12.41 7.06
CA THR A 249 -10.37 -12.80 7.40
C THR A 249 -10.49 -14.28 7.77
N GLY A 250 -9.38 -14.95 8.09
CA GLY A 250 -9.36 -16.37 8.43
C GLY A 250 -9.46 -17.33 7.22
N GLY A 251 -9.38 -16.80 5.99
CA GLY A 251 -9.38 -17.61 4.78
C GLY A 251 -8.05 -18.33 4.55
N THR A 252 -8.09 -19.35 3.71
CA THR A 252 -6.98 -20.25 3.38
C THR A 252 -6.73 -20.26 1.87
N PRO A 253 -5.60 -20.80 1.39
CA PRO A 253 -5.38 -21.05 -0.03
C PRO A 253 -6.50 -21.90 -0.68
N GLN A 254 -7.08 -22.84 0.07
CA GLN A 254 -8.18 -23.69 -0.39
C GLN A 254 -9.47 -22.91 -0.62
N ASP A 255 -9.71 -21.85 0.17
CA ASP A 255 -10.88 -21.00 -0.02
C ASP A 255 -10.80 -20.19 -1.32
N GLU A 256 -9.60 -19.74 -1.73
CA GLU A 256 -9.41 -19.09 -3.04
C GLU A 256 -9.64 -20.09 -4.18
N MET A 257 -9.14 -21.32 -4.06
CA MET A 257 -9.40 -22.38 -5.05
C MET A 257 -10.89 -22.70 -5.14
N ALA A 258 -11.59 -22.76 -4.02
CA ALA A 258 -13.03 -22.99 -3.97
C ALA A 258 -13.82 -21.81 -4.58
N ALA A 259 -13.38 -20.58 -4.34
CA ALA A 259 -13.98 -19.37 -4.92
C ALA A 259 -13.83 -19.35 -6.45
N MET A 260 -12.66 -19.73 -6.99
CA MET A 260 -12.47 -19.90 -8.43
C MET A 260 -13.38 -21.01 -9.00
N ASN A 261 -13.52 -22.12 -8.28
CA ASN A 261 -14.40 -23.21 -8.71
C ASN A 261 -15.90 -22.82 -8.65
N ALA A 262 -16.27 -21.90 -7.77
CA ALA A 262 -17.62 -21.33 -7.74
C ALA A 262 -17.89 -20.37 -8.92
N VAL A 263 -16.86 -19.66 -9.40
CA VAL A 263 -16.95 -18.85 -10.62
C VAL A 263 -17.08 -19.73 -11.85
N MET A 264 -16.27 -20.79 -11.95
CA MET A 264 -16.24 -21.71 -13.08
C MET A 264 -15.83 -23.11 -12.62
N PRO A 265 -16.76 -24.07 -12.55
CA PRO A 265 -16.40 -25.47 -12.27
C PRO A 265 -15.38 -26.00 -13.28
N GLY A 266 -14.33 -26.65 -12.79
CA GLY A 266 -13.23 -27.14 -13.63
C GLY A 266 -12.33 -26.06 -14.24
N TRP A 267 -12.33 -24.87 -13.68
CA TRP A 267 -11.56 -23.71 -14.18
C TRP A 267 -10.07 -24.00 -14.44
N CYS A 268 -9.48 -24.89 -13.67
CA CYS A 268 -8.08 -25.28 -13.84
C CYS A 268 -7.81 -25.91 -15.21
N ASP A 269 -8.79 -26.59 -15.81
CA ASP A 269 -8.68 -27.20 -17.14
C ASP A 269 -8.52 -26.17 -18.27
N PHE A 270 -8.86 -24.92 -18.01
CA PHE A 270 -8.76 -23.81 -18.96
C PHE A 270 -7.50 -22.96 -18.79
N LEU A 271 -6.65 -23.27 -17.80
CA LEU A 271 -5.40 -22.60 -17.55
C LEU A 271 -4.20 -23.54 -17.65
N THR A 272 -3.39 -23.38 -18.67
CA THR A 272 -2.12 -24.14 -18.86
C THR A 272 -1.22 -24.02 -17.62
N ALA A 273 -1.18 -22.84 -16.99
CA ALA A 273 -0.45 -22.64 -15.75
C ALA A 273 -0.92 -23.56 -14.63
N CYS A 274 -2.23 -23.77 -14.49
CA CYS A 274 -2.79 -24.62 -13.44
C CYS A 274 -2.41 -26.09 -13.66
N HIS A 275 -2.59 -26.60 -14.87
CA HIS A 275 -2.20 -27.98 -15.24
C HIS A 275 -0.71 -28.27 -14.96
N ASN A 276 0.15 -27.28 -15.15
CA ASN A 276 1.59 -27.42 -14.98
C ASN A 276 2.07 -27.07 -13.57
N GLY A 277 1.19 -26.94 -12.58
CA GLY A 277 1.54 -26.59 -11.21
C GLY A 277 2.13 -25.18 -11.07
N ARG A 278 1.76 -24.26 -11.97
CA ARG A 278 2.23 -22.85 -12.00
C ARG A 278 1.12 -21.85 -11.67
N TYR A 279 0.04 -22.33 -11.07
CA TYR A 279 -0.91 -21.48 -10.36
C TYR A 279 -0.39 -21.24 -8.94
N VAL A 280 -0.06 -20.02 -8.63
CA VAL A 280 0.68 -19.62 -7.42
C VAL A 280 -0.21 -18.83 -6.49
N LEU A 281 -0.42 -19.36 -5.29
CA LEU A 281 -1.20 -18.72 -4.24
C LEU A 281 -0.28 -17.97 -3.27
N ILE A 282 -0.49 -16.65 -3.11
CA ILE A 282 0.26 -15.76 -2.23
C ILE A 282 -0.67 -15.19 -1.17
N SER A 283 -0.16 -14.96 0.03
CA SER A 283 -0.92 -14.24 1.07
C SER A 283 -1.25 -12.82 0.59
N ARG A 284 -2.54 -12.46 0.62
CA ARG A 284 -2.99 -11.12 0.28
C ARG A 284 -2.39 -10.06 1.20
N GLU A 285 -2.20 -10.37 2.46
CA GLU A 285 -1.62 -9.45 3.44
C GLU A 285 -0.21 -9.01 3.07
N GLU A 286 0.56 -9.89 2.40
CA GLU A 286 1.90 -9.58 1.91
C GLU A 286 1.86 -8.77 0.61
N ALA A 287 0.86 -8.99 -0.24
CA ALA A 287 0.82 -8.51 -1.62
C ALA A 287 0.07 -7.19 -1.81
N ILE A 288 -0.85 -6.83 -0.88
CA ILE A 288 -1.84 -5.76 -1.13
C ILE A 288 -1.34 -4.36 -0.76
N SER A 289 -0.37 -4.22 0.13
CA SER A 289 0.12 -2.90 0.54
C SER A 289 1.01 -2.29 -0.54
N ASN A 290 0.82 -1.01 -0.86
CA ASN A 290 1.76 -0.23 -1.65
C ASN A 290 2.90 0.25 -0.75
N SER A 291 3.75 -0.69 -0.27
CA SER A 291 4.89 -0.40 0.62
C SER A 291 6.17 -1.08 0.15
N PHE A 292 7.33 -0.55 0.54
CA PHE A 292 8.62 -1.15 0.19
C PHE A 292 8.85 -2.49 0.89
N ALA A 293 8.28 -2.69 2.09
CA ALA A 293 8.28 -3.99 2.75
C ALA A 293 7.53 -5.03 1.91
N SER A 294 6.30 -4.70 1.48
CA SER A 294 5.51 -5.58 0.60
C SER A 294 6.23 -5.81 -0.73
N LEU A 295 6.78 -4.77 -1.38
CA LEU A 295 7.56 -4.93 -2.61
C LEU A 295 8.73 -5.91 -2.42
N SER A 296 9.47 -5.80 -1.30
CA SER A 296 10.59 -6.70 -1.00
C SER A 296 10.15 -8.14 -0.81
N LEU A 297 9.04 -8.37 -0.11
CA LEU A 297 8.44 -9.71 0.03
C LEU A 297 8.00 -10.27 -1.33
N MET A 298 7.35 -9.45 -2.15
CA MET A 298 6.90 -9.89 -3.48
C MET A 298 8.06 -10.24 -4.41
N VAL A 299 9.18 -9.51 -4.38
CA VAL A 299 10.38 -9.89 -5.14
C VAL A 299 10.86 -11.28 -4.70
N ALA A 300 10.96 -11.54 -3.40
CA ALA A 300 11.41 -12.84 -2.87
C ALA A 300 10.44 -13.97 -3.24
N GLN A 301 9.13 -13.74 -3.12
CA GLN A 301 8.09 -14.70 -3.48
C GLN A 301 8.12 -15.01 -4.98
N VAL A 302 8.11 -14.00 -5.85
CA VAL A 302 8.16 -14.16 -7.31
C VAL A 302 9.43 -14.94 -7.72
N GLN A 303 10.58 -14.56 -7.17
CA GLN A 303 11.84 -15.24 -7.46
C GLN A 303 11.78 -16.72 -7.03
N SER A 304 11.36 -17.01 -5.83
CA SER A 304 11.25 -18.36 -5.28
C SER A 304 10.28 -19.23 -6.08
N GLN A 305 9.12 -18.68 -6.44
CA GLN A 305 8.08 -19.43 -7.15
C GLN A 305 8.43 -19.71 -8.61
N ILE A 306 9.17 -18.83 -9.26
CA ILE A 306 9.50 -18.97 -10.69
C ILE A 306 10.83 -19.70 -10.88
N ALA A 307 11.90 -19.33 -10.16
CA ALA A 307 13.24 -19.89 -10.35
C ALA A 307 13.31 -21.40 -10.08
N GLY A 308 12.48 -21.91 -9.18
CA GLY A 308 12.45 -23.33 -8.81
C GLY A 308 11.60 -24.23 -9.73
N ARG A 309 10.95 -23.67 -10.78
CA ARG A 309 10.00 -24.42 -11.62
C ARG A 309 10.48 -24.48 -13.07
N PRO A 310 10.27 -25.63 -13.76
CA PRO A 310 10.60 -25.74 -15.18
C PRO A 310 9.76 -24.76 -15.99
N LEU A 311 10.42 -23.94 -16.80
CA LEU A 311 9.76 -23.07 -17.75
C LEU A 311 9.18 -23.89 -18.92
N PRO A 312 8.11 -23.42 -19.58
CA PRO A 312 7.62 -24.05 -20.79
C PRO A 312 8.75 -24.12 -21.82
N GLN A 313 8.98 -25.28 -22.41
CA GLN A 313 9.81 -25.32 -23.60
C GLN A 313 9.08 -24.54 -24.69
N GLN A 314 9.61 -23.39 -25.06
CA GLN A 314 9.12 -22.69 -26.25
C GLN A 314 9.29 -23.69 -27.42
N GLY A 315 8.17 -24.15 -27.98
CA GLY A 315 8.18 -25.01 -29.15
C GLY A 315 9.06 -24.38 -30.24
N LYS A 316 9.98 -25.16 -30.77
CA LYS A 316 10.80 -24.82 -31.93
C LYS A 316 9.93 -24.60 -33.15
#